data_1119b6f0f1a308f5419a3ec5723671b6
#
_entry.id   1119b6f0f1a308f5419a3ec5723671b6
#
_cell.length_a   1.000
_cell.length_b   1.000
_cell.length_c   1.000
_cell.angle_alpha   90.00
_cell.angle_beta   90.00
_cell.angle_gamma   90.00
#
_symmetry.space_group_name_H-M   'P 1'
#
loop_
_entity.id
_entity.type
_entity.pdbx_description
1 polymer ?
#
loop_
_entity_poly.entity_id
_entity_poly.type
_entity_poly.pdbx_seq_one_letter_code
_entity_poly.pdbx_strand_id
1 'polypeptide(L)'
;MSQQPLVADALALREGGPDRAIVEVAVGVLVRADGAFLLTSRPEGKVYAGYWEFPGGKLEAGESVEQALRRELHEELGIAIGAAVPWKVEMVDYPHALVRLNFCKVFDWSGSLQMREAQSFSWEQLPVTVQPVLPGTVPVLDWFAQERSHQGATYFVAAHASI
;
A
#
# COMPACT_ATOMS: atom_id res chain seq x y z
N MET A 1 21.17 10.35 -5.21
CA MET A 1 20.69 9.79 -6.49
C MET A 1 19.18 9.75 -6.49
N SER A 2 18.57 10.33 -7.49
CA SER A 2 17.12 10.25 -7.64
C SER A 2 16.73 8.83 -8.11
N GLN A 3 15.91 8.17 -7.35
CA GLN A 3 15.33 6.91 -7.79
C GLN A 3 14.33 7.18 -8.91
N GLN A 4 14.36 6.35 -9.92
CA GLN A 4 13.32 6.40 -10.95
C GLN A 4 12.03 5.81 -10.37
N PRO A 5 10.86 6.38 -10.73
CA PRO A 5 9.60 5.82 -10.29
C PRO A 5 9.41 4.39 -10.76
N LEU A 6 8.80 3.58 -9.92
CA LEU A 6 8.29 2.27 -10.32
C LEU A 6 7.15 2.51 -11.31
N VAL A 7 7.27 1.95 -12.50
CA VAL A 7 6.24 2.13 -13.54
C VAL A 7 5.22 1.01 -13.44
N ALA A 8 4.01 1.38 -13.07
CA ALA A 8 2.87 0.47 -13.02
C ALA A 8 2.17 0.47 -14.38
N ASP A 9 1.93 -0.71 -14.93
CA ASP A 9 1.24 -0.90 -16.20
C ASP A 9 1.88 -0.09 -17.35
N ALA A 10 3.10 -0.48 -17.73
CA ALA A 10 3.91 0.25 -18.69
C ALA A 10 3.28 0.35 -20.08
N LEU A 11 2.33 -0.54 -20.42
CA LEU A 11 1.67 -0.55 -21.72
C LEU A 11 0.42 0.34 -21.77
N ALA A 12 -0.07 0.80 -20.61
CA ALA A 12 -1.26 1.65 -20.56
C ALA A 12 -0.91 3.11 -20.85
N LEU A 13 -1.89 3.84 -21.39
CA LEU A 13 -1.74 5.27 -21.62
C LEU A 13 -1.69 6.02 -20.28
N ARG A 14 -0.80 7.02 -20.22
CA ARG A 14 -0.66 7.90 -19.03
C ARG A 14 -1.57 9.11 -19.17
N GLU A 15 -2.30 9.43 -18.10
CA GLU A 15 -3.12 10.64 -18.03
C GLU A 15 -2.26 11.81 -17.55
N GLY A 16 -2.49 13.00 -18.07
CA GLY A 16 -1.86 14.24 -17.62
C GLY A 16 -0.47 14.53 -18.16
N GLY A 17 0.11 13.64 -18.96
CA GLY A 17 1.40 13.85 -19.59
C GLY A 17 2.60 13.83 -18.65
N PRO A 18 3.80 14.25 -19.14
CA PRO A 18 5.05 14.10 -18.36
C PRO A 18 5.16 15.04 -17.17
N ASP A 19 4.46 16.19 -17.18
CA ASP A 19 4.55 17.22 -16.13
C ASP A 19 3.38 17.17 -15.15
N ARG A 20 2.73 16.03 -15.05
CA ARG A 20 1.58 15.89 -14.16
C ARG A 20 1.97 16.02 -12.69
N ALA A 21 1.06 16.59 -11.87
CA ALA A 21 1.30 16.82 -10.45
C ALA A 21 1.47 15.49 -9.69
N ILE A 22 2.31 15.52 -8.66
CA ILE A 22 2.51 14.37 -7.79
C ILE A 22 1.38 14.33 -6.77
N VAL A 23 0.76 13.16 -6.65
CA VAL A 23 -0.26 12.90 -5.63
C VAL A 23 0.43 12.30 -4.40
N GLU A 24 0.30 12.96 -3.25
CA GLU A 24 0.86 12.47 -1.99
C GLU A 24 -0.10 11.50 -1.33
N VAL A 25 0.40 10.35 -0.93
CA VAL A 25 -0.39 9.30 -0.29
C VAL A 25 0.30 8.84 0.99
N ALA A 26 -0.45 8.74 2.08
CA ALA A 26 0.01 8.16 3.33
C ALA A 26 -0.36 6.68 3.34
N VAL A 27 0.60 5.82 3.63
CA VAL A 27 0.39 4.36 3.63
C VAL A 27 0.76 3.80 5.00
N GLY A 28 -0.14 3.04 5.59
CA GLY A 28 0.05 2.41 6.90
C GLY A 28 0.50 0.96 6.77
N VAL A 29 1.65 0.67 7.35
CA VAL A 29 2.16 -0.69 7.46
C VAL A 29 1.95 -1.13 8.91
N LEU A 30 0.78 -1.72 9.18
CA LEU A 30 0.43 -2.22 10.51
C LEU A 30 1.12 -3.54 10.72
N VAL A 31 1.90 -3.64 11.81
CA VAL A 31 2.70 -4.83 12.12
C VAL A 31 2.31 -5.33 13.51
N ARG A 32 1.82 -6.57 13.56
CA ARG A 32 1.49 -7.23 14.83
C ARG A 32 2.76 -7.70 15.57
N ALA A 33 2.60 -8.05 16.83
CA ALA A 33 3.70 -8.56 17.66
C ALA A 33 4.35 -9.82 17.06
N ASP A 34 3.58 -10.64 16.34
CA ASP A 34 4.10 -11.84 15.67
C ASP A 34 4.80 -11.52 14.33
N GLY A 35 4.85 -10.27 13.93
CA GLY A 35 5.48 -9.83 12.69
C GLY A 35 4.56 -9.81 11.48
N ALA A 36 3.33 -10.29 11.59
CA ALA A 36 2.38 -10.23 10.48
C ALA A 36 2.01 -8.78 10.17
N PHE A 37 1.86 -8.47 8.89
CA PHE A 37 1.48 -7.13 8.44
C PHE A 37 0.14 -7.19 7.71
N LEU A 38 -0.60 -6.07 7.74
CA LEU A 38 -1.96 -6.01 7.21
C LEU A 38 -1.97 -5.58 5.74
N LEU A 39 -2.60 -6.39 4.90
CA LEU A 39 -2.96 -6.01 3.52
C LEU A 39 -4.48 -5.95 3.41
N THR A 40 -4.95 -5.02 2.56
CA THR A 40 -6.37 -4.89 2.24
C THR A 40 -6.56 -4.95 0.74
N SER A 41 -7.72 -5.44 0.29
CA SER A 41 -8.04 -5.47 -1.13
C SER A 41 -8.72 -4.15 -1.52
N ARG A 42 -8.47 -3.69 -2.73
CA ARG A 42 -9.15 -2.51 -3.26
C ARG A 42 -10.60 -2.86 -3.57
N PRO A 43 -11.56 -2.07 -3.08
CA PRO A 43 -12.98 -2.38 -3.28
C PRO A 43 -13.42 -2.22 -4.74
N GLU A 44 -14.57 -2.78 -5.07
CA GLU A 44 -15.19 -2.60 -6.39
C GLU A 44 -15.42 -1.12 -6.69
N GLY A 45 -15.30 -0.75 -7.95
CA GLY A 45 -15.45 0.64 -8.39
C GLY A 45 -14.18 1.46 -8.30
N LYS A 46 -13.13 0.96 -7.69
CA LYS A 46 -11.81 1.60 -7.65
C LYS A 46 -10.93 1.07 -8.79
N VAL A 47 -9.95 1.89 -9.21
CA VAL A 47 -8.90 1.43 -10.11
C VAL A 47 -8.19 0.25 -9.46
N TYR A 48 -7.88 -0.79 -10.23
CA TYR A 48 -7.28 -2.03 -9.73
C TYR A 48 -8.11 -2.73 -8.65
N ALA A 49 -9.43 -2.73 -8.79
CA ALA A 49 -10.32 -3.44 -7.86
C ALA A 49 -9.87 -4.90 -7.68
N GLY A 50 -9.87 -5.38 -6.44
CA GLY A 50 -9.43 -6.73 -6.10
C GLY A 50 -7.93 -6.89 -5.87
N TYR A 51 -7.11 -5.90 -6.24
CA TYR A 51 -5.67 -5.93 -5.95
C TYR A 51 -5.42 -5.66 -4.47
N TRP A 52 -4.36 -6.25 -3.93
CA TRP A 52 -4.00 -6.15 -2.52
C TRP A 52 -2.90 -5.13 -2.30
N GLU A 53 -3.07 -4.32 -1.25
CA GLU A 53 -2.20 -3.20 -0.93
C GLU A 53 -2.16 -2.96 0.57
N PHE A 54 -1.21 -2.13 1.01
CA PHE A 54 -1.24 -1.59 2.36
C PHE A 54 -2.30 -0.49 2.43
N PRO A 55 -3.06 -0.39 3.54
CA PRO A 55 -4.11 0.61 3.66
C PRO A 55 -3.56 2.02 3.78
N GLY A 56 -4.35 3.00 3.37
CA GLY A 56 -3.99 4.41 3.43
C GLY A 56 -4.79 5.22 2.44
N GLY A 57 -4.35 6.44 2.19
CA GLY A 57 -5.03 7.31 1.23
C GLY A 57 -4.34 8.62 1.02
N LYS A 58 -4.93 9.44 0.16
CA LYS A 58 -4.38 10.73 -0.25
C LYS A 58 -4.38 11.73 0.89
N LEU A 59 -3.34 12.57 0.95
CA LEU A 59 -3.32 13.72 1.84
C LEU A 59 -4.35 14.74 1.36
N GLU A 60 -5.07 15.33 2.31
CA GLU A 60 -5.89 16.51 2.05
C GLU A 60 -5.03 17.77 2.23
N ALA A 61 -5.52 18.90 1.71
CA ALA A 61 -4.79 20.15 1.78
C ALA A 61 -4.44 20.49 3.24
N GLY A 62 -3.18 20.80 3.49
CA GLY A 62 -2.69 21.14 4.82
C GLY A 62 -2.41 19.99 5.77
N GLU A 63 -2.68 18.74 5.34
CA GLU A 63 -2.38 17.58 6.19
C GLU A 63 -0.92 17.18 6.09
N SER A 64 -0.35 16.74 7.23
CA SER A 64 0.89 15.97 7.24
C SER A 64 0.58 14.53 6.87
N VAL A 65 1.63 13.76 6.57
CA VAL A 65 1.50 12.31 6.33
C VAL A 65 0.85 11.62 7.53
N GLU A 66 1.30 11.93 8.74
CA GLU A 66 0.74 11.33 9.96
C GLU A 66 -0.74 11.66 10.14
N GLN A 67 -1.11 12.92 9.93
CA GLN A 67 -2.51 13.35 10.06
C GLN A 67 -3.40 12.62 9.04
N ALA A 68 -2.95 12.54 7.80
CA ALA A 68 -3.68 11.83 6.74
C ALA A 68 -3.82 10.34 7.08
N LEU A 69 -2.75 9.73 7.57
CA LEU A 69 -2.78 8.31 7.91
C LEU A 69 -3.78 8.03 9.04
N ARG A 70 -3.77 8.85 10.11
CA ARG A 70 -4.74 8.72 11.21
C ARG A 70 -6.17 8.81 10.71
N ARG A 71 -6.44 9.80 9.86
CA ARG A 71 -7.77 10.01 9.29
C ARG A 71 -8.19 8.84 8.41
N GLU A 72 -7.32 8.45 7.48
CA GLU A 72 -7.63 7.39 6.52
C GLU A 72 -7.86 6.03 7.20
N LEU A 73 -7.02 5.67 8.17
CA LEU A 73 -7.18 4.38 8.84
C LEU A 73 -8.42 4.38 9.76
N HIS A 74 -8.78 5.54 10.30
CA HIS A 74 -10.03 5.67 11.04
C HIS A 74 -11.24 5.51 10.10
N GLU A 75 -11.22 6.21 8.96
CA GLU A 75 -12.31 6.16 7.99
C GLU A 75 -12.48 4.77 7.36
N GLU A 76 -11.37 4.15 6.97
CA GLU A 76 -11.40 2.87 6.23
C GLU A 76 -11.53 1.66 7.14
N LEU A 77 -10.86 1.66 8.28
CA LEU A 77 -10.70 0.48 9.14
C LEU A 77 -11.31 0.63 10.53
N GLY A 78 -11.75 1.83 10.90
CA GLY A 78 -12.37 2.05 12.21
C GLY A 78 -11.40 2.02 13.38
N ILE A 79 -10.11 2.16 13.15
CA ILE A 79 -9.09 2.09 14.20
C ILE A 79 -8.48 3.47 14.47
N ALA A 80 -7.98 3.65 15.70
CA ALA A 80 -7.20 4.82 16.09
C ALA A 80 -5.75 4.38 16.28
N ILE A 81 -4.87 4.85 15.40
CA ILE A 81 -3.46 4.43 15.44
C ILE A 81 -2.67 5.20 16.50
N GLY A 82 -1.66 4.54 17.06
CA GLY A 82 -0.64 5.15 17.87
C GLY A 82 0.40 5.88 17.01
N ALA A 83 1.67 5.76 17.35
CA ALA A 83 2.72 6.43 16.58
C ALA A 83 2.79 5.89 15.14
N ALA A 84 2.90 6.81 14.19
CA ALA A 84 3.18 6.49 12.78
C ALA A 84 4.68 6.73 12.57
N VAL A 85 5.45 5.66 12.39
CA VAL A 85 6.90 5.75 12.27
C VAL A 85 7.28 5.83 10.79
N PRO A 86 7.78 6.98 10.31
CA PRO A 86 8.22 7.09 8.92
C PRO A 86 9.25 6.01 8.58
N TRP A 87 9.07 5.35 7.45
CA TRP A 87 9.91 4.23 7.07
C TRP A 87 10.56 4.44 5.70
N LYS A 88 9.74 4.51 4.65
CA LYS A 88 10.22 4.59 3.27
C LYS A 88 9.32 5.51 2.44
N VAL A 89 9.86 5.97 1.33
CA VAL A 89 9.11 6.72 0.32
C VAL A 89 9.37 6.06 -1.03
N GLU A 90 8.31 5.84 -1.81
CA GLU A 90 8.40 5.26 -3.13
C GLU A 90 7.56 6.05 -4.12
N MET A 91 8.13 6.37 -5.28
CA MET A 91 7.38 6.98 -6.37
C MET A 91 6.83 5.87 -7.27
N VAL A 92 5.55 5.95 -7.59
CA VAL A 92 4.91 5.01 -8.51
C VAL A 92 4.22 5.76 -9.63
N ASP A 93 4.56 5.42 -10.86
CA ASP A 93 3.96 5.98 -12.05
C ASP A 93 2.81 5.07 -12.51
N TYR A 94 1.61 5.36 -12.01
CA TYR A 94 0.39 4.70 -12.48
C TYR A 94 -0.11 5.38 -13.75
N PRO A 95 -0.89 4.67 -14.60
CA PRO A 95 -1.49 5.31 -15.79
C PRO A 95 -2.30 6.56 -15.46
N HIS A 96 -3.02 6.56 -14.34
CA HIS A 96 -3.93 7.63 -13.94
C HIS A 96 -3.28 8.71 -13.06
N ALA A 97 -2.10 8.45 -12.46
CA ALA A 97 -1.48 9.39 -11.52
C ALA A 97 -0.02 9.03 -11.26
N LEU A 98 0.78 10.07 -11.06
CA LEU A 98 2.13 9.93 -10.50
C LEU A 98 2.00 10.10 -8.99
N VAL A 99 2.36 9.08 -8.24
CA VAL A 99 2.04 8.99 -6.80
C VAL A 99 3.32 8.89 -5.98
N ARG A 100 3.39 9.67 -4.91
CA ARG A 100 4.42 9.48 -3.87
C ARG A 100 3.78 8.72 -2.72
N LEU A 101 4.25 7.49 -2.48
CA LEU A 101 3.79 6.67 -1.37
C LEU A 101 4.69 6.90 -0.17
N ASN A 102 4.11 7.42 0.90
CA ASN A 102 4.81 7.68 2.16
C ASN A 102 4.45 6.58 3.13
N PHE A 103 5.36 5.62 3.32
CA PHE A 103 5.14 4.44 4.17
C PHE A 103 5.51 4.73 5.61
N CYS A 104 4.58 4.47 6.51
CA CYS A 104 4.80 4.55 7.96
C CYS A 104 4.48 3.20 8.59
N LYS A 105 5.37 2.70 9.44
CA LYS A 105 5.08 1.53 10.26
C LYS A 105 4.23 1.93 11.47
N VAL A 106 3.24 1.12 11.78
CA VAL A 106 2.35 1.32 12.92
C VAL A 106 2.32 0.01 13.73
N PHE A 107 2.73 0.08 14.98
CA PHE A 107 2.81 -1.10 15.85
C PHE A 107 1.71 -1.11 16.91
N ASP A 108 1.06 0.02 17.15
CA ASP A 108 0.02 0.15 18.17
C ASP A 108 -1.21 0.84 17.60
N TRP A 109 -2.36 0.29 17.89
CA TRP A 109 -3.66 0.89 17.56
C TRP A 109 -4.72 0.38 18.53
N SER A 110 -5.81 1.14 18.63
CA SER A 110 -6.99 0.76 19.41
C SER A 110 -8.19 0.56 18.49
N GLY A 111 -9.14 -0.24 18.93
CA GLY A 111 -10.32 -0.59 18.16
C GLY A 111 -10.13 -1.89 17.38
N SER A 112 -11.24 -2.44 16.90
CA SER A 112 -11.25 -3.64 16.06
C SER A 112 -11.37 -3.24 14.59
N LEU A 113 -10.68 -3.97 13.71
CA LEU A 113 -10.75 -3.72 12.29
C LEU A 113 -12.19 -3.86 11.76
N GLN A 114 -12.64 -2.83 11.07
CA GLN A 114 -13.94 -2.80 10.40
C GLN A 114 -13.71 -2.45 8.94
N MET A 115 -14.16 -3.30 8.04
CA MET A 115 -13.99 -3.04 6.60
C MET A 115 -15.08 -2.10 6.11
N ARG A 116 -14.91 -0.81 6.39
CA ARG A 116 -15.94 0.22 6.16
C ARG A 116 -16.18 0.55 4.70
N GLU A 117 -15.29 0.14 3.81
CA GLU A 117 -15.41 0.33 2.36
C GLU A 117 -15.69 -0.98 1.62
N ALA A 118 -16.18 -2.00 2.33
CA ALA A 118 -16.46 -3.32 1.79
C ALA A 118 -15.25 -4.02 1.16
N GLN A 119 -14.03 -3.63 1.57
CA GLN A 119 -12.81 -4.31 1.20
C GLN A 119 -12.60 -5.55 2.08
N SER A 120 -11.71 -6.43 1.64
CA SER A 120 -11.26 -7.56 2.45
C SER A 120 -9.92 -7.24 3.10
N PHE A 121 -9.55 -7.96 4.15
CA PHE A 121 -8.23 -7.81 4.77
C PHE A 121 -7.59 -9.16 5.03
N SER A 122 -6.28 -9.15 5.13
CA SER A 122 -5.50 -10.35 5.49
C SER A 122 -4.25 -9.94 6.26
N TRP A 123 -3.96 -10.66 7.34
CA TRP A 123 -2.68 -10.57 8.03
C TRP A 123 -1.71 -11.53 7.34
N GLU A 124 -0.61 -10.99 6.81
CA GLU A 124 0.30 -11.71 5.94
C GLU A 124 1.70 -11.77 6.50
N GLN A 125 2.44 -12.76 6.05
CA GLN A 125 3.89 -12.87 6.22
C GLN A 125 4.50 -13.20 4.86
N LEU A 126 5.83 -13.19 4.75
CA LEU A 126 6.49 -13.51 3.49
C LEU A 126 6.59 -15.02 3.29
N PRO A 127 6.31 -15.54 2.10
CA PRO A 127 5.68 -14.86 0.97
C PRO A 127 4.19 -14.62 1.21
N VAL A 128 3.66 -13.50 0.72
CA VAL A 128 2.23 -13.21 0.88
C VAL A 128 1.41 -14.17 0.04
N THR A 129 0.24 -14.54 0.56
CA THR A 129 -0.63 -15.55 -0.07
C THR A 129 -1.74 -14.95 -0.90
N VAL A 130 -2.08 -13.67 -0.66
CA VAL A 130 -3.14 -12.99 -1.40
C VAL A 130 -2.66 -12.55 -2.77
N GLN A 131 -3.56 -12.53 -3.76
CA GLN A 131 -3.27 -12.23 -5.16
C GLN A 131 -4.45 -11.47 -5.79
N PRO A 132 -4.20 -10.58 -6.77
CA PRO A 132 -2.89 -10.06 -7.18
C PRO A 132 -2.42 -8.94 -6.26
N VAL A 133 -1.12 -8.69 -6.25
CA VAL A 133 -0.51 -7.64 -5.44
C VAL A 133 -0.38 -6.37 -6.29
N LEU A 134 -0.81 -5.24 -5.75
CA LEU A 134 -0.68 -3.95 -6.44
C LEU A 134 0.81 -3.62 -6.63
N PRO A 135 1.21 -3.07 -7.80
CA PRO A 135 2.63 -2.77 -8.07
C PRO A 135 3.34 -1.97 -6.97
N GLY A 136 2.66 -0.99 -6.37
CA GLY A 136 3.24 -0.19 -5.28
C GLY A 136 3.48 -0.97 -3.99
N THR A 137 2.91 -2.17 -3.86
CA THR A 137 3.12 -3.05 -2.71
C THR A 137 4.41 -3.87 -2.83
N VAL A 138 4.84 -4.16 -4.04
CA VAL A 138 5.98 -5.05 -4.28
C VAL A 138 7.27 -4.56 -3.62
N PRO A 139 7.68 -3.28 -3.75
CA PRO A 139 8.89 -2.81 -3.08
C PRO A 139 8.86 -3.00 -1.57
N VAL A 140 7.69 -2.85 -0.95
CA VAL A 140 7.54 -3.00 0.51
C VAL A 140 7.85 -4.43 0.93
N LEU A 141 7.39 -5.40 0.16
CA LEU A 141 7.68 -6.81 0.42
C LEU A 141 9.18 -7.09 0.33
N ASP A 142 9.86 -6.46 -0.63
CA ASP A 142 11.32 -6.58 -0.75
C ASP A 142 12.04 -5.95 0.44
N TRP A 143 11.56 -4.81 0.95
CA TRP A 143 12.13 -4.18 2.14
C TRP A 143 11.97 -5.09 3.37
N PHE A 144 10.81 -5.71 3.53
CA PHE A 144 10.61 -6.70 4.60
C PHE A 144 11.52 -7.90 4.44
N ALA A 145 11.70 -8.40 3.21
CA ALA A 145 12.59 -9.53 2.95
C ALA A 145 14.01 -9.21 3.38
N GLN A 146 14.50 -8.01 3.06
CA GLN A 146 15.83 -7.58 3.48
C GLN A 146 15.95 -7.47 5.01
N GLU A 147 14.98 -6.85 5.66
CA GLU A 147 14.98 -6.69 7.12
C GLU A 147 14.95 -8.05 7.84
N ARG A 148 14.25 -9.02 7.27
CA ARG A 148 13.98 -10.31 7.91
C ARG A 148 14.87 -11.43 7.40
N SER A 149 15.83 -11.12 6.53
CA SER A 149 16.71 -12.12 5.90
C SER A 149 15.92 -13.24 5.23
N HIS A 150 14.80 -12.88 4.61
CA HIS A 150 13.94 -13.82 3.92
C HIS A 150 14.57 -14.22 2.59
N GLN A 151 14.60 -15.51 2.30
CA GLN A 151 15.09 -16.07 1.04
C GLN A 151 13.90 -16.55 0.20
N GLY A 152 13.98 -16.29 -1.10
CA GLY A 152 12.95 -16.75 -2.04
C GLY A 152 11.90 -15.70 -2.35
N ALA A 153 10.79 -16.14 -2.91
CA ALA A 153 9.72 -15.26 -3.37
C ALA A 153 9.08 -14.50 -2.21
N THR A 154 8.69 -13.25 -2.47
CA THR A 154 7.97 -12.43 -1.51
C THR A 154 6.46 -12.42 -1.75
N TYR A 155 6.04 -12.77 -2.97
CA TYR A 155 4.64 -12.90 -3.36
C TYR A 155 4.54 -13.91 -4.52
N PHE A 156 3.31 -14.31 -4.83
CA PHE A 156 3.03 -15.21 -5.93
C PHE A 156 2.31 -14.48 -7.05
N VAL A 157 2.69 -14.76 -8.30
CA VAL A 157 1.98 -14.24 -9.46
C VAL A 157 0.76 -15.11 -9.69
N ALA A 158 -0.41 -14.49 -9.92
CA ALA A 158 -1.62 -15.23 -10.23
C ALA A 158 -1.39 -16.09 -11.47
N ALA A 159 -1.79 -17.37 -11.38
CA ALA A 159 -1.68 -18.26 -12.52
C ALA A 159 -2.58 -17.73 -13.65
N HIS A 160 -1.98 -17.57 -14.86
CA HIS A 160 -2.77 -17.28 -16.03
C HIS A 160 -3.64 -18.50 -16.33
N ALA A 161 -4.96 -18.27 -16.48
CA ALA A 161 -5.83 -19.31 -16.95
C ALA A 161 -5.32 -19.74 -18.33
N SER A 162 -4.78 -20.96 -18.42
CA SER A 162 -4.42 -21.49 -19.71
C SER A 162 -5.72 -21.83 -20.46
N ILE A 163 -5.81 -21.25 -21.62
CA ILE A 163 -6.94 -21.49 -22.50
C ILE A 163 -6.65 -22.77 -23.30
#